data_15cecb74ebab7ec12cc6893b9b9f6ce0
#
_entry.id   15cecb74ebab7ec12cc6893b9b9f6ce0
#
_cell.length_a   1.000
_cell.length_b   1.000
_cell.length_c   1.000
_cell.angle_alpha   90.00
_cell.angle_beta   90.00
_cell.angle_gamma   90.00
#
_symmetry.space_group_name_H-M   'P 1'
#
loop_
_entity.id
_entity.type
_entity.pdbx_description
1 polymer ?
#
loop_
_entity_poly.entity_id
_entity_poly.type
_entity_poly.pdbx_seq_one_letter_code
_entity_poly.pdbx_strand_id
1 'polypeptide(L)'
;MQGRILQTIALAEREIRDMSLSLSKVCQNIAPSATLAIDARAKELAAQGVDVIGLGAGEPDFDTPQYIREAAVYAMDRGMTRYTPVPGTLELRREIVKKLERDNGLSYSPAEIVVSGGAKHSIYNALFALLNPGDEVLLPSPCWVSYPEMVKMVGGV
;
A
#
# COMPACT_ATOMS: atom_id res chain seq x y z
N MET A 1 -4.94 52.51 -11.51
CA MET A 1 -5.59 51.33 -10.86
C MET A 1 -5.07 50.01 -11.39
N GLN A 2 -4.92 49.84 -12.67
CA GLN A 2 -4.40 48.61 -13.32
C GLN A 2 -2.98 48.21 -12.88
N GLY A 3 -2.04 49.16 -12.69
CA GLY A 3 -0.67 48.89 -12.30
C GLY A 3 -0.51 48.25 -10.89
N ARG A 4 -1.41 48.60 -9.96
CA ARG A 4 -1.40 47.98 -8.59
C ARG A 4 -1.90 46.54 -8.63
N ILE A 5 -2.89 46.24 -9.44
CA ILE A 5 -3.44 44.88 -9.58
C ILE A 5 -2.39 43.94 -10.17
N LEU A 6 -1.67 44.38 -11.20
CA LEU A 6 -0.59 43.59 -11.83
C LEU A 6 0.59 43.35 -10.89
N GLN A 7 0.96 44.36 -10.05
CA GLN A 7 1.97 44.17 -9.02
C GLN A 7 1.55 43.19 -7.93
N THR A 8 0.29 43.23 -7.50
CA THR A 8 -0.23 42.29 -6.49
C THR A 8 -0.27 40.85 -7.03
N ILE A 9 -0.65 40.67 -8.31
CA ILE A 9 -0.64 39.34 -8.96
C ILE A 9 0.80 38.83 -9.07
N ALA A 10 1.76 39.64 -9.50
CA ALA A 10 3.14 39.23 -9.63
C ALA A 10 3.80 38.90 -8.28
N LEU A 11 3.43 39.58 -7.19
CA LEU A 11 3.87 39.25 -5.85
C LEU A 11 3.29 37.93 -5.36
N ALA A 12 2.00 37.70 -5.57
CA ALA A 12 1.34 36.44 -5.23
C ALA A 12 1.90 35.25 -6.02
N GLU A 13 2.16 35.42 -7.32
CA GLU A 13 2.83 34.40 -8.15
C GLU A 13 4.26 34.08 -7.69
N ARG A 14 4.97 35.07 -7.17
CA ARG A 14 6.31 34.89 -6.60
C ARG A 14 6.24 34.16 -5.26
N GLU A 15 5.33 34.53 -4.38
CA GLU A 15 5.10 33.84 -3.10
C GLU A 15 4.67 32.38 -3.28
N ILE A 16 3.81 32.10 -4.27
CA ILE A 16 3.41 30.71 -4.62
C ILE A 16 4.60 29.92 -5.16
N ARG A 17 5.48 30.52 -5.94
CA ARG A 17 6.69 29.90 -6.49
C ARG A 17 7.75 29.62 -5.43
N ASP A 18 7.82 30.44 -4.39
CA ASP A 18 8.75 30.31 -3.26
C ASP A 18 8.18 29.43 -2.11
N MET A 19 6.94 28.96 -2.22
CA MET A 19 6.39 27.97 -1.28
C MET A 19 7.10 26.62 -1.47
N SER A 20 8.20 26.43 -0.75
CA SER A 20 8.80 25.09 -0.62
C SER A 20 7.83 24.19 0.15
N LEU A 21 7.25 23.22 -0.56
CA LEU A 21 6.46 22.15 0.06
C LEU A 21 7.38 21.38 1.01
N SER A 22 7.17 21.55 2.31
CA SER A 22 7.83 20.70 3.30
C SER A 22 7.01 19.42 3.53
N LEU A 23 7.66 18.27 3.47
CA LEU A 23 7.03 17.00 3.83
C LEU A 23 6.69 16.98 5.32
N SER A 24 5.61 16.28 5.68
CA SER A 24 5.26 16.05 7.08
C SER A 24 6.40 15.33 7.82
N LYS A 25 6.51 15.53 9.13
CA LYS A 25 7.50 14.83 9.97
C LYS A 25 7.38 13.31 9.86
N VAL A 26 6.16 12.80 9.73
CA VAL A 26 5.90 11.37 9.51
C VAL A 26 6.56 10.91 8.21
N CYS A 27 6.33 11.62 7.10
CA CYS A 27 6.93 11.30 5.82
C CYS A 27 8.47 11.36 5.83
N GLN A 28 9.04 12.34 6.55
CA GLN A 28 10.49 12.50 6.68
C GLN A 28 11.15 11.35 7.47
N ASN A 29 10.40 10.70 8.36
CA ASN A 29 10.88 9.60 9.21
C ASN A 29 10.73 8.22 8.57
N ILE A 30 10.10 8.10 7.38
CA ILE A 30 9.95 6.83 6.67
C ILE A 30 11.24 6.53 5.90
N ALA A 31 11.84 5.39 6.20
CA ALA A 31 13.02 4.93 5.47
C ALA A 31 12.63 4.40 4.07
N PRO A 32 13.44 4.67 3.03
CA PRO A 32 13.29 4.04 1.73
C PRO A 32 13.32 2.51 1.85
N SER A 33 12.54 1.82 1.03
CA SER A 33 12.52 0.35 1.03
C SER A 33 13.87 -0.21 0.55
N ALA A 34 14.61 -0.87 1.43
CA ALA A 34 15.86 -1.54 1.08
C ALA A 34 15.65 -2.61 -0.01
N THR A 35 14.53 -3.34 0.03
CA THR A 35 14.18 -4.35 -0.98
C THR A 35 14.05 -3.75 -2.37
N LEU A 36 13.32 -2.62 -2.49
CA LEU A 36 13.16 -1.93 -3.77
C LEU A 36 14.47 -1.34 -4.30
N ALA A 37 15.33 -0.82 -3.41
CA ALA A 37 16.63 -0.30 -3.78
C ALA A 37 17.56 -1.41 -4.32
N ILE A 38 17.55 -2.58 -3.70
CA ILE A 38 18.33 -3.75 -4.15
C ILE A 38 17.81 -4.25 -5.51
N ASP A 39 16.49 -4.36 -5.68
CA ASP A 39 15.89 -4.79 -6.95
C ASP A 39 16.19 -3.80 -8.08
N ALA A 40 16.06 -2.50 -7.84
CA ALA A 40 16.42 -1.47 -8.80
C ALA A 40 17.89 -1.54 -9.22
N ARG A 41 18.80 -1.78 -8.26
CA ARG A 41 20.23 -1.94 -8.55
C ARG A 41 20.53 -3.19 -9.34
N ALA A 42 19.87 -4.31 -9.04
CA ALA A 42 20.02 -5.54 -9.83
C ALA A 42 19.57 -5.34 -11.28
N LYS A 43 18.43 -4.68 -11.51
CA LYS A 43 17.91 -4.34 -12.84
C LYS A 43 18.84 -3.40 -13.61
N GLU A 44 19.42 -2.40 -12.94
CA GLU A 44 20.38 -1.48 -13.53
C GLU A 44 21.65 -2.23 -14.01
N LEU A 45 22.20 -3.11 -13.17
CA LEU A 45 23.38 -3.91 -13.54
C LEU A 45 23.08 -4.86 -14.69
N ALA A 46 21.93 -5.52 -14.69
CA ALA A 46 21.49 -6.39 -15.78
C ALA A 46 21.35 -5.60 -17.11
N ALA A 47 20.83 -4.38 -17.06
CA ALA A 47 20.75 -3.51 -18.23
C ALA A 47 22.13 -3.08 -18.79
N GLN A 48 23.17 -3.10 -17.95
CA GLN A 48 24.56 -2.86 -18.33
C GLN A 48 25.27 -4.12 -18.87
N GLY A 49 24.55 -5.25 -19.00
CA GLY A 49 25.09 -6.51 -19.49
C GLY A 49 25.79 -7.36 -18.42
N VAL A 50 25.69 -7.00 -17.15
CA VAL A 50 26.22 -7.79 -16.06
C VAL A 50 25.27 -8.97 -15.79
N ASP A 51 25.82 -10.19 -15.68
CA ASP A 51 25.04 -11.37 -15.28
C ASP A 51 24.73 -11.28 -13.79
N VAL A 52 23.49 -10.95 -13.46
CA VAL A 52 23.03 -10.71 -12.08
C VAL A 52 21.86 -11.63 -11.75
N ILE A 53 21.98 -12.38 -10.67
CA ILE A 53 20.87 -13.13 -10.08
C ILE A 53 20.24 -12.27 -8.99
N GLY A 54 19.01 -11.79 -9.24
CA GLY A 54 18.25 -10.96 -8.28
C GLY A 54 17.51 -11.82 -7.25
N LEU A 55 17.89 -11.71 -5.98
CA LEU A 55 17.20 -12.34 -4.85
C LEU A 55 16.54 -11.31 -3.90
N GLY A 56 16.40 -10.07 -4.37
CA GLY A 56 15.95 -8.94 -3.56
C GLY A 56 14.43 -8.84 -3.42
N ALA A 57 13.68 -9.18 -4.45
CA ALA A 57 12.21 -9.15 -4.44
C ALA A 57 11.67 -10.58 -4.45
N GLY A 58 10.72 -10.85 -3.55
CA GLY A 58 9.98 -12.12 -3.51
C GLY A 58 8.63 -11.96 -4.20
N GLU A 59 8.51 -12.40 -5.45
CA GLU A 59 7.24 -12.53 -6.14
C GLU A 59 7.14 -13.92 -6.78
N PRO A 60 5.92 -14.49 -6.95
CA PRO A 60 5.73 -15.73 -7.67
C PRO A 60 6.25 -15.60 -9.11
N ASP A 61 7.00 -16.60 -9.58
CA ASP A 61 7.49 -16.71 -10.96
C ASP A 61 6.46 -17.31 -11.92
N PHE A 62 5.32 -17.76 -11.39
CA PHE A 62 4.16 -18.22 -12.16
C PHE A 62 3.17 -17.09 -12.42
N ASP A 63 2.64 -17.01 -13.60
CA ASP A 63 1.52 -16.13 -13.92
C ASP A 63 0.28 -16.47 -13.08
N THR A 64 -0.57 -15.47 -12.87
CA THR A 64 -1.91 -15.71 -12.31
C THR A 64 -2.65 -16.79 -13.13
N PRO A 65 -3.21 -17.84 -12.50
CA PRO A 65 -3.91 -18.89 -13.19
C PRO A 65 -4.96 -18.36 -14.18
N GLN A 66 -5.04 -19.00 -15.34
CA GLN A 66 -5.87 -18.53 -16.46
C GLN A 66 -7.33 -18.32 -16.05
N TYR A 67 -7.93 -19.26 -15.32
CA TYR A 67 -9.32 -19.14 -14.88
C TYR A 67 -9.60 -17.94 -13.98
N ILE A 68 -8.60 -17.48 -13.20
CA ILE A 68 -8.72 -16.26 -12.37
C ILE A 68 -8.69 -15.02 -13.26
N ARG A 69 -7.81 -14.98 -14.26
CA ARG A 69 -7.72 -13.87 -15.22
C ARG A 69 -9.01 -13.76 -16.03
N GLU A 70 -9.53 -14.89 -16.51
CA GLU A 70 -10.80 -14.96 -17.25
C GLU A 70 -11.99 -14.50 -16.41
N ALA A 71 -12.04 -14.87 -15.12
CA ALA A 71 -13.07 -14.40 -14.20
C ALA A 71 -13.03 -12.88 -14.00
N ALA A 72 -11.85 -12.29 -13.96
CA ALA A 72 -11.70 -10.83 -13.86
C ALA A 72 -12.19 -10.12 -15.13
N VAL A 73 -11.83 -10.63 -16.32
CA VAL A 73 -12.31 -10.10 -17.62
C VAL A 73 -13.84 -10.22 -17.69
N TYR A 74 -14.38 -11.36 -17.35
CA TYR A 74 -15.83 -11.58 -17.32
C TYR A 74 -16.56 -10.60 -16.40
N ALA A 75 -15.99 -10.33 -15.22
CA ALA A 75 -16.58 -9.37 -14.28
C ALA A 75 -16.56 -7.93 -14.85
N MET A 76 -15.47 -7.53 -15.51
CA MET A 76 -15.36 -6.22 -16.17
C MET A 76 -16.38 -6.09 -17.30
N ASP A 77 -16.53 -7.09 -18.17
CA ASP A 77 -17.48 -7.11 -19.28
C ASP A 77 -18.94 -7.00 -18.80
N ARG A 78 -19.21 -7.44 -17.58
CA ARG A 78 -20.51 -7.32 -16.92
C ARG A 78 -20.71 -6.01 -16.16
N GLY A 79 -19.76 -5.09 -16.24
CA GLY A 79 -19.86 -3.80 -15.58
C GLY A 79 -19.68 -3.83 -14.07
N MET A 80 -19.03 -4.89 -13.52
CA MET A 80 -18.67 -4.96 -12.09
C MET A 80 -17.46 -4.07 -11.76
N THR A 81 -17.52 -2.82 -12.21
CA THR A 81 -16.45 -1.82 -12.10
C THR A 81 -16.88 -0.60 -11.27
N ARG A 82 -17.96 -0.73 -10.51
CA ARG A 82 -18.55 0.33 -9.69
C ARG A 82 -18.16 0.16 -8.22
N TYR A 83 -18.50 1.15 -7.40
CA TYR A 83 -18.30 1.09 -5.96
C TYR A 83 -18.92 -0.15 -5.33
N THR A 84 -18.20 -0.76 -4.43
CA THR A 84 -18.64 -1.87 -3.59
C THR A 84 -18.87 -1.38 -2.17
N PRO A 85 -19.54 -2.18 -1.30
CA PRO A 85 -19.53 -1.90 0.14
C PRO A 85 -18.09 -1.80 0.69
N VAL A 86 -17.88 -0.91 1.66
CA VAL A 86 -16.56 -0.63 2.24
C VAL A 86 -15.78 -1.90 2.66
N PRO A 87 -16.39 -2.89 3.34
CA PRO A 87 -15.68 -4.11 3.72
C PRO A 87 -15.53 -5.13 2.57
N GLY A 88 -15.93 -4.81 1.36
CA GLY A 88 -15.96 -5.71 0.21
C GLY A 88 -17.33 -6.33 -0.05
N THR A 89 -17.50 -6.99 -1.21
CA THR A 89 -18.77 -7.63 -1.57
C THR A 89 -19.10 -8.77 -0.62
N LEU A 90 -20.38 -8.99 -0.36
CA LEU A 90 -20.83 -10.04 0.57
C LEU A 90 -20.43 -11.43 0.07
N GLU A 91 -20.50 -11.65 -1.24
CA GLU A 91 -20.12 -12.90 -1.89
C GLU A 91 -18.66 -13.24 -1.59
N LEU A 92 -17.74 -12.31 -1.83
CA LEU A 92 -16.30 -12.51 -1.57
C LEU A 92 -16.05 -12.77 -0.08
N ARG A 93 -16.69 -12.00 0.81
CA ARG A 93 -16.54 -12.19 2.25
C ARG A 93 -17.03 -13.56 2.73
N ARG A 94 -18.12 -14.08 2.14
CA ARG A 94 -18.61 -15.44 2.41
C ARG A 94 -17.62 -16.51 1.97
N GLU A 95 -17.01 -16.36 0.79
CA GLU A 95 -16.00 -17.30 0.31
C GLU A 95 -14.72 -17.26 1.15
N ILE A 96 -14.32 -16.07 1.64
CA ILE A 96 -13.20 -15.94 2.59
C ILE A 96 -13.50 -16.69 3.89
N VAL A 97 -14.70 -16.55 4.46
CA VAL A 97 -15.13 -17.29 5.66
C VAL A 97 -15.02 -18.81 5.43
N LYS A 98 -15.55 -19.31 4.33
CA LYS A 98 -15.44 -20.74 3.98
C LYS A 98 -13.98 -21.21 3.86
N LYS A 99 -13.13 -20.37 3.25
CA LYS A 99 -11.68 -20.65 3.12
C LYS A 99 -11.02 -20.72 4.50
N LEU A 100 -11.30 -19.77 5.39
CA LEU A 100 -10.72 -19.73 6.73
C LEU A 100 -11.15 -20.94 7.56
N GLU A 101 -12.40 -21.37 7.45
CA GLU A 101 -12.89 -22.59 8.13
C GLU A 101 -12.22 -23.85 7.56
N ARG A 102 -12.23 -24.02 6.24
CA ARG A 102 -11.68 -25.20 5.58
C ARG A 102 -10.18 -25.38 5.76
N ASP A 103 -9.40 -24.29 5.58
CA ASP A 103 -7.95 -24.36 5.47
C ASP A 103 -7.23 -24.01 6.78
N ASN A 104 -7.88 -23.26 7.66
CA ASN A 104 -7.26 -22.72 8.88
C ASN A 104 -7.99 -23.17 10.16
N GLY A 105 -9.17 -23.79 10.08
CA GLY A 105 -9.98 -24.17 11.23
C GLY A 105 -10.52 -22.96 12.03
N LEU A 106 -10.65 -21.80 11.38
CA LEU A 106 -11.10 -20.56 11.97
C LEU A 106 -12.54 -20.26 11.58
N SER A 107 -13.40 -20.03 12.55
CA SER A 107 -14.82 -19.71 12.34
C SER A 107 -15.05 -18.21 12.51
N TYR A 108 -15.52 -17.57 11.44
CA TYR A 108 -15.90 -16.16 11.40
C TYR A 108 -17.23 -15.98 10.70
N SER A 109 -17.89 -14.86 10.96
CA SER A 109 -19.04 -14.38 10.19
C SER A 109 -18.54 -13.44 9.05
N PRO A 110 -19.30 -13.27 7.97
CA PRO A 110 -18.97 -12.30 6.95
C PRO A 110 -18.89 -10.85 7.46
N ALA A 111 -19.51 -10.52 8.59
CA ALA A 111 -19.42 -9.19 9.20
C ALA A 111 -18.04 -8.89 9.80
N GLU A 112 -17.27 -9.92 10.12
CA GLU A 112 -15.91 -9.82 10.69
C GLU A 112 -14.82 -9.81 9.61
N ILE A 113 -15.18 -9.81 8.32
CA ILE A 113 -14.25 -9.81 7.21
C ILE A 113 -14.22 -8.44 6.55
N VAL A 114 -13.01 -7.92 6.36
CA VAL A 114 -12.72 -6.72 5.56
C VAL A 114 -11.73 -7.08 4.46
N VAL A 115 -12.09 -6.75 3.22
CA VAL A 115 -11.25 -6.96 2.04
C VAL A 115 -10.47 -5.68 1.77
N SER A 116 -9.15 -5.80 1.66
CA SER A 116 -8.24 -4.67 1.44
C SER A 116 -7.42 -4.84 0.16
N GLY A 117 -6.79 -3.78 -0.29
CA GLY A 117 -5.83 -3.79 -1.41
C GLY A 117 -4.49 -4.45 -1.06
N GLY A 118 -4.54 -5.72 -0.61
CA GLY A 118 -3.39 -6.50 -0.18
C GLY A 118 -3.10 -6.44 1.32
N ALA A 119 -2.23 -7.34 1.81
CA ALA A 119 -1.93 -7.51 3.23
C ALA A 119 -1.36 -6.25 3.90
N LYS A 120 -0.51 -5.49 3.21
CA LYS A 120 0.02 -4.22 3.74
C LYS A 120 -1.08 -3.23 4.08
N HIS A 121 -2.08 -3.11 3.22
CA HIS A 121 -3.23 -2.23 3.45
C HIS A 121 -4.04 -2.70 4.67
N SER A 122 -4.27 -4.00 4.81
CA SER A 122 -4.97 -4.56 5.98
C SER A 122 -4.22 -4.27 7.28
N ILE A 123 -2.90 -4.51 7.31
CA ILE A 123 -2.07 -4.28 8.49
C ILE A 123 -2.03 -2.80 8.85
N TYR A 124 -1.82 -1.92 7.85
CA TYR A 124 -1.82 -0.48 8.09
C TYR A 124 -3.16 0.01 8.66
N ASN A 125 -4.28 -0.43 8.09
CA ASN A 125 -5.61 -0.07 8.59
C ASN A 125 -5.86 -0.58 10.01
N ALA A 126 -5.39 -1.78 10.35
CA ALA A 126 -5.49 -2.32 11.71
C ALA A 126 -4.64 -1.51 12.70
N LEU A 127 -3.39 -1.21 12.37
CA LEU A 127 -2.53 -0.37 13.19
C LEU A 127 -3.13 1.03 13.38
N PHE A 128 -3.61 1.67 12.29
CA PHE A 128 -4.24 2.98 12.35
C PHE A 128 -5.51 3.00 13.22
N ALA A 129 -6.27 1.91 13.23
CA ALA A 129 -7.49 1.80 14.04
C ALA A 129 -7.23 1.49 15.53
N LEU A 130 -6.08 0.88 15.86
CA LEU A 130 -5.81 0.35 17.20
C LEU A 130 -4.80 1.21 17.98
N LEU A 131 -3.88 1.93 17.30
CA LEU A 131 -2.78 2.61 17.97
C LEU A 131 -3.02 4.11 18.11
N ASN A 132 -2.60 4.64 19.24
CA ASN A 132 -2.39 6.06 19.45
C ASN A 132 -0.90 6.41 19.30
N PRO A 133 -0.55 7.69 19.08
CA PRO A 133 0.84 8.09 19.08
C PRO A 133 1.55 7.74 20.40
N GLY A 134 2.67 7.03 20.29
CA GLY A 134 3.46 6.56 21.43
C GLY A 134 3.11 5.17 21.95
N ASP A 135 2.08 4.51 21.40
CA ASP A 135 1.79 3.12 21.75
C ASP A 135 2.90 2.18 21.26
N GLU A 136 3.26 1.22 22.10
CA GLU A 136 4.34 0.26 21.82
C GLU A 136 3.85 -0.94 21.00
N VAL A 137 4.62 -1.34 19.98
CA VAL A 137 4.33 -2.49 19.13
C VAL A 137 5.48 -3.49 19.15
N LEU A 138 5.22 -4.70 19.59
CA LEU A 138 6.21 -5.78 19.58
C LEU A 138 6.31 -6.38 18.17
N LEU A 139 7.47 -6.22 17.54
CA LEU A 139 7.78 -6.79 16.23
C LEU A 139 8.81 -7.90 16.39
N PRO A 140 8.42 -9.18 16.24
CA PRO A 140 9.37 -10.29 16.24
C PRO A 140 10.37 -10.15 15.09
N SER A 141 11.66 -10.33 15.36
CA SER A 141 12.74 -10.32 14.37
C SER A 141 13.17 -11.76 14.03
N PRO A 142 13.43 -12.06 12.73
CA PRO A 142 13.35 -11.19 11.55
C PRO A 142 11.91 -10.89 11.12
N CYS A 143 11.63 -9.66 10.64
CA CYS A 143 10.33 -9.28 10.14
C CYS A 143 10.43 -8.59 8.76
N TRP A 144 9.30 -8.48 8.09
CA TRP A 144 9.22 -7.75 6.83
C TRP A 144 9.52 -6.26 7.02
N VAL A 145 10.36 -5.70 6.16
CA VAL A 145 10.87 -4.31 6.25
C VAL A 145 9.79 -3.23 6.32
N SER A 146 8.57 -3.51 5.87
CA SER A 146 7.47 -2.55 5.91
C SER A 146 6.79 -2.45 7.27
N TYR A 147 6.89 -3.44 8.14
CA TYR A 147 6.17 -3.44 9.42
C TYR A 147 6.62 -2.31 10.37
N PRO A 148 7.93 -2.12 10.60
CA PRO A 148 8.39 -1.00 11.42
C PRO A 148 7.95 0.36 10.84
N GLU A 149 8.00 0.49 9.51
CA GLU A 149 7.61 1.75 8.86
C GLU A 149 6.11 2.02 9.01
N MET A 150 5.25 0.99 8.91
CA MET A 150 3.81 1.15 9.15
C MET A 150 3.49 1.53 10.59
N VAL A 151 4.22 1.00 11.57
CA VAL A 151 4.10 1.40 12.99
C VAL A 151 4.45 2.88 13.16
N LYS A 152 5.60 3.32 12.60
CA LYS A 152 6.01 4.73 12.63
C LYS A 152 4.99 5.66 11.96
N MET A 153 4.40 5.23 10.83
CA MET A 153 3.41 6.03 10.09
C MET A 153 2.16 6.35 10.92
N VAL A 154 1.78 5.48 11.83
CA VAL A 154 0.63 5.70 12.74
C VAL A 154 1.04 6.29 14.08
N GLY A 155 2.32 6.61 14.27
CA GLY A 155 2.85 7.21 15.50
C GLY A 155 3.18 6.21 16.61
N GLY A 156 3.16 4.91 16.34
CA GLY A 156 3.60 3.87 17.26
C GLY A 156 5.12 3.80 17.41
N VAL A 157 5.59 3.12 18.44
CA VAL A 157 7.01 2.91 18.77
C VAL A 157 7.30 1.44 18.98
#